data_67e5fd5bc8539b7afc10f99bb501537e
#
_entry.id   67e5fd5bc8539b7afc10f99bb501537e
#
_cell.length_a   1.000
_cell.length_b   1.000
_cell.length_c   1.000
_cell.angle_alpha   90.00
_cell.angle_beta   90.00
_cell.angle_gamma   90.00
#
_symmetry.space_group_name_H-M   'P 1'
#
loop_
_entity.id
_entity.type
_entity.pdbx_description
1 polymer ?
#
loop_
_entity_poly.entity_id
_entity_poly.type
_entity_poly.pdbx_seq_one_letter_code
_entity_poly.pdbx_strand_id
1 'polypeptide(L)'
;MTDENWGVTFTPRARRDLRALDPPIRDRVLSVIDRVAARDQALDVRRLTGSAELRVRVGDWRVRFTRDAEAKLIVVQRVLPRGRAYDR
;
A
#
# COMPACT_ATOMS: atom_id res chain seq x y z
N MET A 1 21.72 -2.88 10.42
CA MET A 1 21.39 -2.82 10.31
C MET A 1 20.52 -3.37 9.89
N THR A 2 20.06 -3.45 9.76
CA THR A 2 19.38 -4.01 9.48
C THR A 2 18.56 -3.99 8.70
N ASP A 3 18.47 -4.09 8.02
CA ASP A 3 17.84 -4.09 7.13
C ASP A 3 16.65 -4.73 7.05
N GLU A 4 15.87 -4.39 7.24
CA GLU A 4 14.55 -4.87 7.44
C GLU A 4 13.58 -4.45 6.35
N ASN A 5 14.10 -4.07 5.22
CA ASN A 5 13.23 -3.74 4.10
C ASN A 5 12.65 -5.00 3.50
N TRP A 6 11.34 -5.02 3.39
CA TRP A 6 10.64 -6.12 2.76
C TRP A 6 10.54 -5.87 1.26
N GLY A 7 10.32 -6.92 0.49
CA GLY A 7 10.00 -6.76 -0.91
C GLY A 7 8.59 -6.23 -1.12
N VAL A 8 8.32 -5.77 -2.31
CA VAL A 8 6.99 -5.27 -2.67
C VAL A 8 6.59 -5.90 -4.00
N THR A 9 5.36 -6.37 -4.05
CA THR A 9 4.78 -6.83 -5.30
C THR A 9 3.38 -6.24 -5.43
N PHE A 10 2.83 -6.27 -6.62
CA PHE A 10 1.55 -5.64 -6.93
C PHE A 10 0.66 -6.63 -7.65
N THR A 11 -0.60 -6.70 -7.25
CA THR A 11 -1.58 -7.46 -8.04
C THR A 11 -1.79 -6.80 -9.39
N PRO A 12 -2.31 -7.52 -10.37
CA PRO A 12 -2.63 -6.90 -11.66
C PRO A 12 -3.56 -5.70 -11.53
N ARG A 13 -4.52 -5.76 -10.59
CA ARG A 13 -5.43 -4.64 -10.37
C ARG A 13 -4.68 -3.43 -9.80
N ALA A 14 -3.78 -3.66 -8.84
CA ALA A 14 -2.99 -2.56 -8.29
C ALA A 14 -2.12 -1.93 -9.35
N ARG A 15 -1.55 -2.73 -10.25
CA ARG A 15 -0.76 -2.18 -11.35
C ARG A 15 -1.60 -1.28 -12.24
N ARG A 16 -2.81 -1.70 -12.54
CA ARG A 16 -3.72 -0.88 -13.34
C ARG A 16 -4.08 0.41 -12.62
N ASP A 17 -4.34 0.30 -11.32
CA ASP A 17 -4.64 1.50 -10.52
C ASP A 17 -3.49 2.50 -10.63
N LEU A 18 -2.26 2.02 -10.47
CA LEU A 18 -1.10 2.89 -10.52
C LEU A 18 -0.91 3.55 -11.88
N ARG A 19 -1.12 2.78 -12.95
CA ARG A 19 -0.97 3.34 -14.29
C ARG A 19 -1.98 4.43 -14.60
N ALA A 20 -3.12 4.40 -13.92
CA ALA A 20 -4.15 5.40 -14.13
C ALA A 20 -3.91 6.70 -13.37
N LEU A 21 -2.93 6.71 -12.47
CA LEU A 21 -2.62 7.90 -11.67
C LEU A 21 -1.76 8.88 -12.44
N ASP A 22 -1.98 10.17 -12.20
CA ASP A 22 -1.06 11.18 -12.67
C ASP A 22 0.33 10.94 -12.07
N PRO A 23 1.41 11.21 -12.83
CA PRO A 23 2.76 10.91 -12.34
C PRO A 23 3.09 11.46 -10.95
N PRO A 24 2.77 12.72 -10.61
CA PRO A 24 3.11 13.19 -9.25
C PRO A 24 2.40 12.40 -8.16
N ILE A 25 1.15 12.00 -8.40
CA ILE A 25 0.40 11.22 -7.43
C ILE A 25 0.98 9.82 -7.34
N ARG A 26 1.28 9.22 -8.48
CA ARG A 26 1.88 7.89 -8.51
C ARG A 26 3.19 7.87 -7.74
N ASP A 27 4.02 8.90 -7.92
CA ASP A 27 5.30 8.97 -7.22
C ASP A 27 5.11 9.04 -5.72
N ARG A 28 4.13 9.81 -5.27
CA ARG A 28 3.82 9.90 -3.84
C ARG A 28 3.34 8.57 -3.29
N VAL A 29 2.49 7.89 -4.03
CA VAL A 29 1.97 6.58 -3.62
C VAL A 29 3.12 5.58 -3.52
N LEU A 30 3.98 5.54 -4.52
CA LEU A 30 5.12 4.62 -4.51
C LEU A 30 6.07 4.92 -3.37
N SER A 31 6.28 6.20 -3.06
CA SER A 31 7.12 6.60 -1.95
C SER A 31 6.56 6.09 -0.62
N VAL A 32 5.24 6.19 -0.43
CA VAL A 32 4.62 5.68 0.79
C VAL A 32 4.70 4.16 0.84
N ILE A 33 4.54 3.48 -0.29
CA ILE A 33 4.68 2.03 -0.32
C ILE A 33 6.10 1.62 0.07
N ASP A 34 7.11 2.36 -0.36
CA ASP A 34 8.49 2.11 0.06
C ASP A 34 8.63 2.24 1.57
N ARG A 35 7.95 3.23 2.16
CA ARG A 35 7.99 3.40 3.61
C ARG A 35 7.28 2.24 4.33
N VAL A 36 6.20 1.72 3.74
CA VAL A 36 5.55 0.53 4.29
C VAL A 36 6.52 -0.64 4.29
N ALA A 37 7.24 -0.83 3.19
CA ALA A 37 8.21 -1.91 3.07
C ALA A 37 9.38 -1.73 4.05
N ALA A 38 9.73 -0.50 4.35
CA ALA A 38 10.78 -0.19 5.32
C ALA A 38 10.28 -0.27 6.75
N ARG A 39 8.99 -0.56 6.94
CA ARG A 39 8.36 -0.69 8.25
C ARG A 39 8.45 0.59 9.07
N ASP A 40 8.23 1.71 8.39
CA ASP A 40 8.26 3.04 8.99
C ASP A 40 7.09 3.18 9.96
N GLN A 41 7.39 3.29 11.24
CA GLN A 41 6.34 3.33 12.26
C GLN A 41 5.64 4.66 12.36
N ALA A 42 6.14 5.67 11.67
CA ALA A 42 5.46 6.95 11.61
C ALA A 42 4.23 6.92 10.69
N LEU A 43 4.12 5.90 9.86
CA LEU A 43 2.95 5.77 8.98
C LEU A 43 1.72 5.35 9.78
N ASP A 44 0.58 5.94 9.42
CA ASP A 44 -0.70 5.58 10.03
C ASP A 44 -1.32 4.44 9.23
N VAL A 45 -0.92 3.23 9.58
CA VAL A 45 -1.43 2.03 8.92
C VAL A 45 -2.57 1.47 9.75
N ARG A 46 -3.70 1.23 9.10
CA ARG A 46 -4.90 0.72 9.76
C ARG A 46 -5.29 -0.62 9.20
N ARG A 47 -5.77 -1.49 10.07
CA ARG A 47 -6.29 -2.79 9.66
C ARG A 47 -7.76 -2.66 9.31
N LEU A 48 -8.17 -3.28 8.21
CA LEU A 48 -9.58 -3.38 7.88
C LEU A 48 -10.24 -4.39 8.79
N THR A 49 -11.40 -4.02 9.33
CA THR A 49 -12.12 -4.86 10.26
C THR A 49 -12.45 -6.21 9.62
N GLY A 50 -12.13 -7.29 10.34
CA GLY A 50 -12.45 -8.64 9.88
C GLY A 50 -11.61 -9.14 8.73
N SER A 51 -10.47 -8.49 8.48
CA SER A 51 -9.64 -8.82 7.32
C SER A 51 -8.17 -8.78 7.71
N ALA A 52 -7.35 -9.52 6.97
CA ALA A 52 -5.90 -9.40 7.08
C ALA A 52 -5.38 -8.20 6.31
N GLU A 53 -6.25 -7.51 5.58
CA GLU A 53 -5.86 -6.39 4.76
C GLU A 53 -5.60 -5.14 5.59
N LEU A 54 -4.59 -4.40 5.20
CA LEU A 54 -4.20 -3.15 5.84
C LEU A 54 -4.37 -2.02 4.84
N ARG A 55 -4.46 -0.81 5.34
CA ARG A 55 -4.56 0.35 4.47
C ARG A 55 -3.72 1.49 5.02
N VAL A 56 -3.22 2.31 4.11
CA VAL A 56 -2.52 3.53 4.44
C VAL A 56 -3.02 4.64 3.53
N ARG A 57 -3.12 5.85 4.09
CA ARG A 57 -3.61 7.00 3.35
C ARG A 57 -2.46 7.73 2.68
N VAL A 58 -2.68 8.15 1.45
CA VAL A 58 -1.75 9.00 0.71
C VAL A 58 -2.56 10.13 0.09
N GLY A 59 -2.66 11.27 0.79
CA GLY A 59 -3.52 12.36 0.34
C GLY A 59 -4.97 11.90 0.25
N ASP A 60 -5.55 12.01 -0.94
CA ASP A 60 -6.93 11.57 -1.17
C ASP A 60 -7.01 10.12 -1.63
N TRP A 61 -5.93 9.37 -1.50
CA TRP A 61 -5.87 8.01 -1.99
C TRP A 61 -5.67 7.05 -0.83
N ARG A 62 -6.05 5.80 -1.06
CA ARG A 62 -5.87 4.71 -0.11
C ARG A 62 -5.12 3.60 -0.79
N VAL A 63 -4.08 3.11 -0.12
CA VAL A 63 -3.36 1.92 -0.57
C VAL A 63 -3.78 0.77 0.33
N ARG A 64 -4.30 -0.30 -0.27
CA ARG A 64 -4.67 -1.50 0.45
C ARG A 64 -3.64 -2.57 0.17
N PHE A 65 -3.17 -3.21 1.21
CA PHE A 65 -2.09 -4.18 1.06
C PHE A 65 -2.18 -5.26 2.13
N THR A 66 -1.50 -6.35 1.88
CA THR A 66 -1.33 -7.42 2.87
C THR A 66 0.14 -7.61 3.13
N ARG A 67 0.46 -8.23 4.26
CA ARG A 67 1.83 -8.55 4.63
C ARG A 67 2.00 -10.06 4.67
N ASP A 68 3.04 -10.54 4.03
CA ASP A 68 3.45 -11.93 4.13
C ASP A 68 4.75 -11.95 4.93
N ALA A 69 4.64 -12.27 6.22
CA ALA A 69 5.78 -12.19 7.11
C ALA A 69 6.83 -13.26 6.78
N GLU A 70 6.39 -14.42 6.32
CA GLU A 70 7.32 -15.47 5.97
C GLU A 70 8.18 -15.10 4.78
N ALA A 71 7.55 -14.52 3.77
CA ALA A 71 8.25 -14.11 2.56
C ALA A 71 8.87 -12.71 2.70
N LYS A 72 8.55 -12.01 3.77
CA LYS A 72 8.94 -10.61 3.98
C LYS A 72 8.54 -9.78 2.77
N LEU A 73 7.26 -9.84 2.47
CA LEU A 73 6.72 -9.28 1.24
C LEU A 73 5.47 -8.48 1.53
N ILE A 74 5.41 -7.28 0.96
CA ILE A 74 4.21 -6.47 0.94
C ILE A 74 3.52 -6.72 -0.39
N VAL A 75 2.24 -7.08 -0.35
CA VAL A 75 1.46 -7.30 -1.57
C VAL A 75 0.44 -6.18 -1.67
N VAL A 76 0.64 -5.28 -2.61
CA VAL A 76 -0.28 -4.17 -2.83
C VAL A 76 -1.48 -4.68 -3.61
N GLN A 77 -2.67 -4.58 -3.01
CA GLN A 77 -3.89 -5.12 -3.58
C GLN A 77 -4.62 -4.09 -4.44
N ARG A 78 -4.74 -2.87 -3.97
CA ARG A 78 -5.44 -1.82 -4.68
C ARG A 78 -4.89 -0.45 -4.30
N VAL A 79 -5.02 0.50 -5.22
CA VAL A 79 -4.79 1.92 -4.95
C VAL A 79 -6.06 2.64 -5.40
N LEU A 80 -6.81 3.17 -4.45
CA LEU A 80 -8.17 3.66 -4.71
C LEU A 80 -8.35 5.09 -4.21
N PRO A 81 -9.19 5.87 -4.88
CA PRO A 81 -9.58 7.17 -4.34
C PRO A 81 -10.30 6.99 -3.00
N ARG A 82 -10.25 8.03 -2.20
CA ARG A 82 -10.74 7.99 -0.84
C ARG A 82 -12.15 7.41 -0.71
N GLY A 83 -13.07 7.86 -1.51
CA GLY A 83 -14.45 7.40 -1.42
C GLY A 83 -14.59 5.92 -1.73
N ARG A 84 -13.82 5.43 -2.69
CA ARG A 84 -13.93 4.04 -3.14
C ARG A 84 -13.17 3.05 -2.28
N ALA A 85 -12.26 3.53 -1.47
CA ALA A 85 -11.46 2.63 -0.64
C ALA A 85 -12.33 1.91 0.38
N TYR A 86 -13.49 2.44 0.66
CA TYR A 86 -14.41 1.84 1.62
C TYR A 86 -15.53 1.05 0.97
N ASP A 87 -15.61 1.04 -0.33
CA ASP A 87 -16.60 0.23 -1.03
C ASP A 87 -16.19 -1.22 -0.94
N ARG A 88 -17.14 -2.07 -0.66
CA ARG A 88 -16.93 -3.49 -0.51
C ARG A 88 -15.89 -4.12 -1.37
#